data_f2f149d6dcf9d5a5af32775aaf84aebb
#
_entry.id   f2f149d6dcf9d5a5af32775aaf84aebb
#
_cell.length_a   1.000
_cell.length_b   1.000
_cell.length_c   1.000
_cell.angle_alpha   90.00
_cell.angle_beta   90.00
_cell.angle_gamma   90.00
#
_symmetry.space_group_name_H-M   'P 1'
#
loop_
_entity.id
_entity.type
_entity.pdbx_description
1 polymer ?
#
loop_
_entity_poly.entity_id
_entity_poly.type
_entity_poly.pdbx_seq_one_letter_code
_entity_poly.pdbx_strand_id
1 'polypeptide(L)'
;MSLKKLLSLGFGVILALILVISVVASLRFYQSSHGFNTYRSLALTSVSTGRIQANILEARLSALKYIKNPVASHASELDKRITTSIQLIDEVLDAHLDDLHKNEFLAIEKQLKQYNQGFSQVVQLVNTRNNLVKESLDPSGLKMRQAVTNLMTQASAEEDLEVAVSSGQLQQHVLLSRLYASKFLTSNKKEDAQRAEKEFASAALLVETIESQLMSNEQIRYLADFNNAFKTYRVTFSEVVNTIKERNNIVSG
;
A
#
# COMPACT_ATOMS: atom_id res chain seq x y z
N MET A 1 71.84 -42.21 46.59
CA MET A 1 70.91 -42.26 45.48
C MET A 1 71.73 -42.33 44.18
N SER A 2 71.53 -43.30 43.32
CA SER A 2 72.36 -43.40 42.10
C SER A 2 72.03 -42.28 41.12
N LEU A 3 73.04 -41.72 40.46
CA LEU A 3 72.91 -40.64 39.44
C LEU A 3 71.77 -40.90 38.37
N LYS A 4 71.66 -42.18 38.02
CA LYS A 4 70.55 -42.63 37.08
C LYS A 4 69.14 -42.36 37.64
N LYS A 5 68.95 -42.59 38.99
CA LYS A 5 67.63 -42.35 39.62
C LYS A 5 67.30 -40.84 39.71
N LEU A 6 68.31 -40.03 39.96
CA LEU A 6 68.16 -38.58 40.04
C LEU A 6 67.80 -38.00 38.64
N LEU A 7 68.47 -38.46 37.58
CA LEU A 7 68.25 -38.04 36.21
C LEU A 7 66.82 -38.47 35.69
N SER A 8 66.41 -39.71 36.00
CA SER A 8 65.09 -40.23 35.65
C SER A 8 63.95 -39.50 36.37
N LEU A 9 64.19 -39.12 37.65
CA LEU A 9 63.24 -38.37 38.46
C LEU A 9 63.09 -36.93 37.92
N GLY A 10 64.22 -36.24 37.58
CA GLY A 10 64.17 -34.94 36.95
C GLY A 10 63.47 -34.90 35.60
N PHE A 11 63.76 -35.92 34.76
CA PHE A 11 63.11 -36.01 33.46
C PHE A 11 61.60 -36.31 33.57
N GLY A 12 61.21 -37.16 34.56
CA GLY A 12 59.79 -37.43 34.85
C GLY A 12 59.02 -36.21 35.30
N VAL A 13 59.61 -35.35 36.14
CA VAL A 13 59.02 -34.10 36.58
C VAL A 13 58.86 -33.11 35.44
N ILE A 14 59.83 -33.01 34.53
CA ILE A 14 59.77 -32.15 33.37
C ILE A 14 58.66 -32.64 32.43
N LEU A 15 58.56 -33.95 32.16
CA LEU A 15 57.49 -34.53 31.36
C LEU A 15 56.10 -34.29 31.97
N ALA A 16 55.96 -34.43 33.27
CA ALA A 16 54.69 -34.17 33.96
C ALA A 16 54.29 -32.69 33.85
N LEU A 17 55.27 -31.76 34.02
CA LEU A 17 55.04 -30.33 33.84
C LEU A 17 54.62 -29.96 32.41
N ILE A 18 55.26 -30.54 31.38
CA ILE A 18 54.88 -30.34 29.99
C ILE A 18 53.46 -30.85 29.73
N LEU A 19 53.08 -31.99 30.28
CA LEU A 19 51.76 -32.58 30.14
C LEU A 19 50.69 -31.70 30.80
N VAL A 20 50.93 -31.19 31.99
CA VAL A 20 50.04 -30.25 32.70
C VAL A 20 49.88 -28.95 31.90
N ILE A 21 50.98 -28.37 31.41
CA ILE A 21 50.93 -27.13 30.59
C ILE A 21 50.14 -27.38 29.29
N SER A 22 50.36 -28.52 28.64
CA SER A 22 49.65 -28.88 27.41
C SER A 22 48.14 -29.03 27.65
N VAL A 23 47.73 -29.66 28.72
CA VAL A 23 46.32 -29.81 29.09
C VAL A 23 45.68 -28.44 29.40
N VAL A 24 46.35 -27.61 30.21
CA VAL A 24 45.88 -26.26 30.54
C VAL A 24 45.79 -25.38 29.30
N ALA A 25 46.81 -25.42 28.44
CA ALA A 25 46.80 -24.68 27.17
C ALA A 25 45.68 -25.14 26.25
N SER A 26 45.42 -26.46 26.13
CA SER A 26 44.32 -27.00 25.33
C SER A 26 42.93 -26.57 25.85
N LEU A 27 42.75 -26.62 27.20
CA LEU A 27 41.50 -26.14 27.83
C LEU A 27 41.25 -24.64 27.60
N ARG A 28 42.31 -23.85 27.76
CA ARG A 28 42.21 -22.38 27.51
C ARG A 28 41.98 -22.06 26.06
N PHE A 29 42.60 -22.78 25.15
CA PHE A 29 42.35 -22.61 23.70
C PHE A 29 40.91 -22.98 23.34
N TYR A 30 40.39 -24.09 23.89
CA TYR A 30 39.01 -24.48 23.70
C TYR A 30 38.02 -23.43 24.22
N GLN A 31 38.21 -22.89 25.42
CA GLN A 31 37.41 -21.81 25.99
C GLN A 31 37.49 -20.52 25.17
N SER A 32 38.72 -20.15 24.74
CA SER A 32 38.91 -18.97 23.89
C SER A 32 38.24 -19.11 22.52
N SER A 33 38.34 -20.28 21.91
CA SER A 33 37.67 -20.57 20.62
C SER A 33 36.15 -20.50 20.74
N HIS A 34 35.57 -21.03 21.82
CA HIS A 34 34.13 -20.90 22.08
C HIS A 34 33.73 -19.44 22.30
N GLY A 35 34.47 -18.67 23.08
CA GLY A 35 34.20 -17.25 23.29
C GLY A 35 34.28 -16.43 22.00
N PHE A 36 35.29 -16.75 21.16
CA PHE A 36 35.43 -16.07 19.85
C PHE A 36 34.26 -16.37 18.89
N ASN A 37 33.82 -17.62 18.84
CA ASN A 37 32.67 -17.99 17.99
C ASN A 37 31.38 -17.32 18.47
N THR A 38 31.12 -17.25 19.77
CA THR A 38 29.99 -16.53 20.35
C THR A 38 30.06 -15.04 20.04
N TYR A 39 31.22 -14.41 20.20
CA TYR A 39 31.42 -13.00 19.86
C TYR A 39 31.18 -12.74 18.37
N ARG A 40 31.68 -13.59 17.48
CA ARG A 40 31.45 -13.49 16.02
C ARG A 40 29.99 -13.63 15.67
N SER A 41 29.26 -14.56 16.27
CA SER A 41 27.83 -14.74 16.08
C SER A 41 27.05 -13.49 16.49
N LEU A 42 27.31 -12.96 17.70
CA LEU A 42 26.68 -11.75 18.20
C LEU A 42 26.98 -10.52 17.33
N ALA A 43 28.22 -10.38 16.87
CA ALA A 43 28.61 -9.27 16.00
C ALA A 43 27.88 -9.34 14.64
N LEU A 44 27.81 -10.52 14.02
CA LEU A 44 27.07 -10.73 12.76
C LEU A 44 25.59 -10.46 12.95
N THR A 45 24.97 -10.96 14.02
CA THR A 45 23.56 -10.72 14.34
C THR A 45 23.28 -9.23 14.54
N SER A 46 24.15 -8.52 15.26
CA SER A 46 24.00 -7.08 15.49
C SER A 46 24.07 -6.28 14.18
N VAL A 47 25.04 -6.58 13.31
CA VAL A 47 25.17 -5.92 12.00
C VAL A 47 23.97 -6.22 11.11
N SER A 48 23.53 -7.47 11.06
CA SER A 48 22.37 -7.87 10.25
C SER A 48 21.07 -7.22 10.77
N THR A 49 20.88 -7.15 12.09
CA THR A 49 19.76 -6.44 12.71
C THR A 49 19.74 -4.96 12.31
N GLY A 50 20.89 -4.29 12.35
CA GLY A 50 21.00 -2.89 11.89
C GLY A 50 20.64 -2.72 10.41
N ARG A 51 21.05 -3.65 9.54
CA ARG A 51 20.69 -3.66 8.12
C ARG A 51 19.20 -3.93 7.89
N ILE A 52 18.61 -4.86 8.64
CA ILE A 52 17.17 -5.15 8.61
C ILE A 52 16.40 -3.90 8.99
N GLN A 53 16.76 -3.26 10.11
CA GLN A 53 16.15 -2.02 10.56
C GLN A 53 16.22 -0.90 9.51
N ALA A 54 17.38 -0.70 8.88
CA ALA A 54 17.55 0.29 7.82
C ALA A 54 16.63 0.00 6.61
N ASN A 55 16.56 -1.25 6.15
CA ASN A 55 15.68 -1.63 5.05
C ASN A 55 14.21 -1.45 5.39
N ILE A 56 13.78 -1.77 6.62
CA ILE A 56 12.40 -1.54 7.07
C ILE A 56 12.05 -0.04 7.04
N LEU A 57 12.95 0.82 7.50
CA LEU A 57 12.76 2.28 7.45
C LEU A 57 12.66 2.80 6.01
N GLU A 58 13.51 2.32 5.11
CA GLU A 58 13.45 2.66 3.69
C GLU A 58 12.18 2.14 3.01
N ALA A 59 11.72 0.93 3.34
CA ALA A 59 10.45 0.40 2.87
C ALA A 59 9.29 1.29 3.31
N ARG A 60 9.25 1.67 4.58
CA ARG A 60 8.24 2.57 5.13
C ARG A 60 8.25 3.93 4.45
N LEU A 61 9.43 4.49 4.18
CA LEU A 61 9.56 5.75 3.44
C LEU A 61 9.01 5.61 2.01
N SER A 62 9.28 4.49 1.35
CA SER A 62 8.78 4.20 0.00
C SER A 62 7.25 4.05 -0.02
N ALA A 63 6.66 3.43 1.02
CA ALA A 63 5.20 3.38 1.20
C ALA A 63 4.59 4.78 1.31
N LEU A 64 5.16 5.65 2.15
CA LEU A 64 4.70 7.02 2.31
C LEU A 64 4.81 7.83 1.01
N LYS A 65 5.91 7.65 0.27
CA LYS A 65 6.09 8.27 -1.06
C LYS A 65 5.02 7.79 -2.04
N TYR A 66 4.72 6.48 -2.05
CA TYR A 66 3.69 5.91 -2.91
C TYR A 66 2.30 6.42 -2.56
N ILE A 67 1.94 6.50 -1.28
CA ILE A 67 0.65 7.03 -0.84
C ILE A 67 0.46 8.48 -1.28
N LYS A 68 1.53 9.29 -1.22
CA LYS A 68 1.50 10.69 -1.64
C LYS A 68 1.51 10.85 -3.16
N ASN A 69 2.32 10.06 -3.84
CA ASN A 69 2.48 10.07 -5.29
C ASN A 69 2.63 8.62 -5.80
N PRO A 70 1.56 8.00 -6.30
CA PRO A 70 1.54 6.59 -6.67
C PRO A 70 2.30 6.35 -7.99
N VAL A 71 3.62 6.26 -7.87
CA VAL A 71 4.55 5.91 -8.95
C VAL A 71 5.04 4.49 -8.74
N ALA A 72 5.08 3.67 -9.81
CA ALA A 72 5.46 2.26 -9.75
C ALA A 72 6.85 2.04 -9.12
N SER A 73 7.80 2.96 -9.31
CA SER A 73 9.15 2.87 -8.73
C SER A 73 9.12 2.86 -7.19
N HIS A 74 8.20 3.58 -6.55
CA HIS A 74 8.08 3.57 -5.09
C HIS A 74 7.57 2.22 -4.57
N ALA A 75 6.62 1.60 -5.29
CA ALA A 75 6.12 0.27 -4.95
C ALA A 75 7.21 -0.80 -5.12
N SER A 76 7.95 -0.75 -6.22
CA SER A 76 9.07 -1.67 -6.49
C SER A 76 10.20 -1.53 -5.45
N GLU A 77 10.54 -0.30 -5.03
CA GLU A 77 11.56 -0.08 -4.01
C GLU A 77 11.12 -0.64 -2.65
N LEU A 78 9.84 -0.47 -2.27
CA LEU A 78 9.31 -1.08 -1.04
C LEU A 78 9.47 -2.60 -1.08
N ASP A 79 8.99 -3.25 -2.14
CA ASP A 79 9.05 -4.72 -2.28
C ASP A 79 10.50 -5.22 -2.20
N LYS A 80 11.44 -4.55 -2.89
CA LYS A 80 12.87 -4.84 -2.82
C LYS A 80 13.41 -4.75 -1.39
N ARG A 81 13.05 -3.70 -0.63
CA ARG A 81 13.52 -3.50 0.75
C ARG A 81 12.98 -4.55 1.70
N ILE A 82 11.70 -4.91 1.56
CA ILE A 82 11.09 -5.99 2.36
C ILE A 82 11.74 -7.34 2.02
N THR A 83 11.89 -7.66 0.74
CA THR A 83 12.56 -8.90 0.30
C THR A 83 13.98 -8.99 0.84
N THR A 84 14.76 -7.90 0.77
CA THR A 84 16.11 -7.84 1.34
C THR A 84 16.10 -8.05 2.86
N SER A 85 15.11 -7.48 3.56
CA SER A 85 14.97 -7.69 5.02
C SER A 85 14.68 -9.14 5.37
N ILE A 86 13.82 -9.82 4.61
CA ILE A 86 13.50 -11.23 4.80
C ILE A 86 14.76 -12.10 4.55
N GLN A 87 15.50 -11.85 3.47
CA GLN A 87 16.77 -12.56 3.19
C GLN A 87 17.79 -12.40 4.33
N LEU A 88 17.92 -11.19 4.88
CA LEU A 88 18.81 -10.94 6.03
C LEU A 88 18.34 -11.67 7.30
N ILE A 89 17.04 -11.82 7.49
CA ILE A 89 16.47 -12.61 8.60
C ILE A 89 16.82 -14.08 8.42
N ASP A 90 16.64 -14.63 7.20
CA ASP A 90 17.01 -16.02 6.90
C ASP A 90 18.50 -16.28 7.19
N GLU A 91 19.41 -15.37 6.75
CA GLU A 91 20.85 -15.44 7.06
C GLU A 91 21.14 -15.45 8.57
N VAL A 92 20.39 -14.67 9.35
CA VAL A 92 20.53 -14.63 10.82
C VAL A 92 20.00 -15.91 11.47
N LEU A 93 18.88 -16.43 11.00
CA LEU A 93 18.28 -17.70 11.50
C LEU A 93 19.19 -18.90 11.26
N ASP A 94 19.94 -18.91 10.16
CA ASP A 94 20.92 -19.96 9.84
C ASP A 94 22.19 -19.91 10.71
N ALA A 95 22.45 -18.77 11.37
CA ALA A 95 23.67 -18.55 12.16
C ALA A 95 23.64 -19.11 13.60
N HIS A 96 22.80 -20.11 13.89
CA HIS A 96 22.73 -20.79 15.21
C HIS A 96 22.38 -19.85 16.38
N LEU A 97 21.22 -19.18 16.27
CA LEU A 97 20.64 -18.40 17.35
C LEU A 97 20.05 -19.29 18.46
N ASP A 98 19.95 -18.75 19.67
CA ASP A 98 19.11 -19.36 20.71
C ASP A 98 17.61 -19.27 20.34
N ASP A 99 16.80 -20.11 20.98
CA ASP A 99 15.37 -20.25 20.67
C ASP A 99 14.58 -18.94 20.87
N LEU A 100 15.02 -18.08 21.81
CA LEU A 100 14.34 -16.81 22.10
C LEU A 100 14.51 -15.83 20.94
N HIS A 101 15.74 -15.58 20.53
CA HIS A 101 16.04 -14.67 19.41
C HIS A 101 15.51 -15.22 18.08
N LYS A 102 15.54 -16.55 17.89
CA LYS A 102 14.94 -17.19 16.72
C LYS A 102 13.45 -16.88 16.60
N ASN A 103 12.70 -16.99 17.69
CA ASN A 103 11.26 -16.70 17.70
C ASN A 103 10.97 -15.21 17.42
N GLU A 104 11.83 -14.29 17.89
CA GLU A 104 11.72 -12.86 17.61
C GLU A 104 11.91 -12.56 16.11
N PHE A 105 12.93 -13.13 15.47
CA PHE A 105 13.17 -12.96 14.03
C PHE A 105 12.06 -13.56 13.18
N LEU A 106 11.54 -14.73 13.52
CA LEU A 106 10.37 -15.34 12.84
C LEU A 106 9.10 -14.47 12.96
N ALA A 107 8.92 -13.82 14.13
CA ALA A 107 7.82 -12.88 14.33
C ALA A 107 7.95 -11.64 13.43
N ILE A 108 9.18 -11.09 13.33
CA ILE A 108 9.48 -9.94 12.45
C ILE A 108 9.26 -10.34 10.97
N GLU A 109 9.75 -11.50 10.55
CA GLU A 109 9.55 -12.01 9.18
C GLU A 109 8.06 -12.11 8.83
N LYS A 110 7.27 -12.68 9.74
CA LYS A 110 5.81 -12.78 9.57
C LYS A 110 5.16 -11.41 9.41
N GLN A 111 5.54 -10.44 10.24
CA GLN A 111 5.03 -9.07 10.17
C GLN A 111 5.43 -8.38 8.85
N LEU A 112 6.66 -8.58 8.37
CA LEU A 112 7.13 -8.04 7.10
C LEU A 112 6.35 -8.62 5.92
N LYS A 113 6.08 -9.92 5.92
CA LYS A 113 5.23 -10.57 4.90
C LYS A 113 3.81 -10.01 4.90
N GLN A 114 3.21 -9.84 6.08
CA GLN A 114 1.89 -9.23 6.23
C GLN A 114 1.87 -7.77 5.75
N TYR A 115 2.88 -6.99 6.10
CA TYR A 115 3.03 -5.61 5.65
C TYR A 115 3.14 -5.52 4.12
N ASN A 116 3.96 -6.37 3.49
CA ASN A 116 4.12 -6.40 2.04
C ASN A 116 2.81 -6.80 1.33
N GLN A 117 2.09 -7.76 1.90
CA GLN A 117 0.78 -8.19 1.39
C GLN A 117 -0.26 -7.06 1.47
N GLY A 118 -0.35 -6.37 2.62
CA GLY A 118 -1.23 -5.23 2.80
C GLY A 118 -0.89 -4.09 1.84
N PHE A 119 0.41 -3.79 1.67
CA PHE A 119 0.83 -2.77 0.71
C PHE A 119 0.51 -3.15 -0.75
N SER A 120 0.66 -4.42 -1.13
CA SER A 120 0.26 -4.91 -2.45
C SER A 120 -1.24 -4.70 -2.71
N GLN A 121 -2.09 -4.89 -1.71
CA GLN A 121 -3.52 -4.58 -1.80
C GLN A 121 -3.76 -3.08 -1.99
N VAL A 122 -3.02 -2.22 -1.28
CA VAL A 122 -3.08 -0.76 -1.50
C VAL A 122 -2.73 -0.40 -2.94
N VAL A 123 -1.69 -1.00 -3.52
CA VAL A 123 -1.30 -0.77 -4.93
C VAL A 123 -2.42 -1.19 -5.88
N GLN A 124 -3.04 -2.35 -5.67
CA GLN A 124 -4.17 -2.82 -6.48
C GLN A 124 -5.36 -1.87 -6.40
N LEU A 125 -5.74 -1.43 -5.20
CA LEU A 125 -6.87 -0.50 -5.01
C LEU A 125 -6.61 0.87 -5.65
N VAL A 126 -5.37 1.38 -5.59
CA VAL A 126 -4.98 2.61 -6.29
C VAL A 126 -5.12 2.44 -7.81
N ASN A 127 -4.67 1.33 -8.37
CA ASN A 127 -4.80 1.05 -9.80
C ASN A 127 -6.27 0.89 -10.23
N THR A 128 -7.07 0.16 -9.44
CA THR A 128 -8.52 0.01 -9.68
C THR A 128 -9.21 1.37 -9.68
N ARG A 129 -8.95 2.22 -8.66
CA ARG A 129 -9.50 3.58 -8.61
C ARG A 129 -9.11 4.40 -9.83
N ASN A 130 -7.85 4.36 -10.25
CA ASN A 130 -7.37 5.13 -11.41
C ASN A 130 -8.04 4.65 -12.71
N ASN A 131 -8.21 3.34 -12.89
CA ASN A 131 -8.89 2.78 -14.05
C ASN A 131 -10.38 3.15 -14.05
N LEU A 132 -11.09 3.05 -12.92
CA LEU A 132 -12.48 3.48 -12.80
C LEU A 132 -12.65 4.96 -13.20
N VAL A 133 -11.76 5.82 -12.72
CA VAL A 133 -11.81 7.25 -13.06
C VAL A 133 -11.56 7.45 -14.55
N LYS A 134 -10.48 6.90 -15.10
CA LYS A 134 -10.04 7.15 -16.47
C LYS A 134 -10.97 6.54 -17.51
N GLU A 135 -11.37 5.28 -17.29
CA GLU A 135 -12.09 4.51 -18.31
C GLU A 135 -13.62 4.66 -18.21
N SER A 136 -14.15 5.11 -17.07
CA SER A 136 -15.61 5.16 -16.85
C SER A 136 -16.09 6.51 -16.32
N LEU A 137 -15.53 7.02 -15.21
CA LEU A 137 -16.05 8.21 -14.55
C LEU A 137 -15.88 9.46 -15.42
N ASP A 138 -14.69 9.74 -15.91
CA ASP A 138 -14.40 10.91 -16.74
C ASP A 138 -15.16 10.87 -18.08
N PRO A 139 -15.17 9.75 -18.83
CA PRO A 139 -15.94 9.66 -20.07
C PRO A 139 -17.45 9.80 -19.87
N SER A 140 -18.03 9.16 -18.84
CA SER A 140 -19.46 9.28 -18.56
C SER A 140 -19.83 10.68 -18.10
N GLY A 141 -18.99 11.34 -17.30
CA GLY A 141 -19.16 12.73 -16.91
C GLY A 141 -19.12 13.70 -18.07
N LEU A 142 -18.31 13.45 -19.10
CA LEU A 142 -18.29 14.22 -20.33
C LEU A 142 -19.58 14.02 -21.13
N LYS A 143 -19.98 12.76 -21.35
CA LYS A 143 -21.22 12.41 -22.07
C LYS A 143 -22.45 13.01 -21.41
N MET A 144 -22.56 12.92 -20.09
CA MET A 144 -23.63 13.49 -19.28
C MET A 144 -23.75 15.01 -19.52
N ARG A 145 -22.62 15.75 -19.47
CA ARG A 145 -22.59 17.18 -19.75
C ARG A 145 -23.00 17.51 -21.19
N GLN A 146 -22.50 16.77 -22.16
CA GLN A 146 -22.83 16.96 -23.57
C GLN A 146 -24.32 16.72 -23.83
N ALA A 147 -24.87 15.65 -23.29
CA ALA A 147 -26.29 15.30 -23.50
C ALA A 147 -27.23 16.36 -22.93
N VAL A 148 -26.98 16.85 -21.70
CA VAL A 148 -27.83 17.91 -21.13
C VAL A 148 -27.66 19.25 -21.85
N THR A 149 -26.45 19.55 -22.36
CA THR A 149 -26.23 20.75 -23.19
C THR A 149 -27.01 20.65 -24.51
N ASN A 150 -26.98 19.49 -25.18
CA ASN A 150 -27.71 19.25 -26.40
C ASN A 150 -29.24 19.34 -26.18
N LEU A 151 -29.73 18.75 -25.06
CA LEU A 151 -31.14 18.85 -24.69
C LEU A 151 -31.56 20.31 -24.51
N MET A 152 -30.83 21.10 -23.77
CA MET A 152 -31.08 22.52 -23.53
C MET A 152 -31.08 23.33 -24.86
N THR A 153 -30.10 23.06 -25.72
CA THR A 153 -30.00 23.74 -27.03
C THR A 153 -31.16 23.37 -27.95
N GLN A 154 -31.56 22.09 -28.01
CA GLN A 154 -32.67 21.63 -28.79
C GLN A 154 -34.01 22.22 -28.32
N ALA A 155 -34.25 22.18 -27.00
CA ALA A 155 -35.43 22.79 -26.40
C ALA A 155 -35.55 24.30 -26.72
N SER A 156 -34.41 25.00 -26.65
CA SER A 156 -34.36 26.44 -27.03
C SER A 156 -34.65 26.66 -28.52
N ALA A 157 -34.16 25.79 -29.39
CA ALA A 157 -34.44 25.89 -30.85
C ALA A 157 -35.89 25.57 -31.21
N GLU A 158 -36.55 24.74 -30.41
CA GLU A 158 -37.99 24.39 -30.56
C GLU A 158 -38.93 25.36 -29.81
N GLU A 159 -38.36 26.45 -29.20
CA GLU A 159 -39.08 27.42 -28.37
C GLU A 159 -39.77 26.81 -27.13
N ASP A 160 -39.29 25.62 -26.70
CA ASP A 160 -39.75 24.92 -25.49
C ASP A 160 -38.97 25.50 -24.27
N LEU A 161 -39.43 26.63 -23.78
CA LEU A 161 -38.78 27.37 -22.70
C LEU A 161 -38.78 26.59 -21.36
N GLU A 162 -39.77 25.76 -21.13
CA GLU A 162 -39.90 25.00 -19.89
C GLU A 162 -38.82 23.91 -19.81
N VAL A 163 -38.66 23.12 -20.87
CA VAL A 163 -37.58 22.11 -20.96
C VAL A 163 -36.21 22.79 -21.02
N ALA A 164 -36.07 23.94 -21.72
CA ALA A 164 -34.81 24.66 -21.79
C ALA A 164 -34.34 25.16 -20.39
N VAL A 165 -35.24 25.72 -19.59
CA VAL A 165 -34.94 26.20 -18.22
C VAL A 165 -34.62 25.01 -17.29
N SER A 166 -35.45 23.96 -17.31
CA SER A 166 -35.25 22.76 -16.50
C SER A 166 -33.91 22.06 -16.85
N SER A 167 -33.55 22.00 -18.13
CA SER A 167 -32.26 21.48 -18.60
C SER A 167 -31.08 22.34 -18.13
N GLY A 168 -31.22 23.66 -18.06
CA GLY A 168 -30.23 24.57 -17.49
C GLY A 168 -29.99 24.30 -16.00
N GLN A 169 -31.07 24.07 -15.23
CA GLN A 169 -30.98 23.68 -13.81
C GLN A 169 -30.34 22.30 -13.65
N LEU A 170 -30.71 21.34 -14.49
CA LEU A 170 -30.08 20.02 -14.52
C LEU A 170 -28.57 20.12 -14.79
N GLN A 171 -28.18 20.96 -15.76
CA GLN A 171 -26.77 21.22 -16.08
C GLN A 171 -26.00 21.77 -14.87
N GLN A 172 -26.61 22.66 -14.08
CA GLN A 172 -25.99 23.17 -12.84
C GLN A 172 -25.68 22.04 -11.86
N HIS A 173 -26.64 21.13 -11.59
CA HIS A 173 -26.42 20.00 -10.67
C HIS A 173 -25.41 19.00 -11.24
N VAL A 174 -25.38 18.78 -12.54
CA VAL A 174 -24.35 17.98 -13.22
C VAL A 174 -22.96 18.56 -12.99
N LEU A 175 -22.77 19.85 -13.16
CA LEU A 175 -21.47 20.51 -12.94
C LEU A 175 -21.05 20.49 -11.48
N LEU A 176 -21.98 20.73 -10.55
CA LEU A 176 -21.71 20.68 -9.11
C LEU A 176 -21.37 19.26 -8.65
N SER A 177 -22.10 18.24 -9.11
CA SER A 177 -21.80 16.85 -8.77
C SER A 177 -20.40 16.44 -9.24
N ARG A 178 -20.01 16.80 -10.47
CA ARG A 178 -18.66 16.57 -11.00
C ARG A 178 -17.58 17.33 -10.22
N LEU A 179 -17.86 18.58 -9.83
CA LEU A 179 -16.95 19.37 -9.00
C LEU A 179 -16.67 18.69 -7.65
N TYR A 180 -17.74 18.25 -6.97
CA TYR A 180 -17.58 17.60 -5.67
C TYR A 180 -16.99 16.19 -5.79
N ALA A 181 -17.28 15.46 -6.86
CA ALA A 181 -16.59 14.21 -7.17
C ALA A 181 -15.08 14.44 -7.37
N SER A 182 -14.69 15.45 -8.12
CA SER A 182 -13.28 15.82 -8.31
C SER A 182 -12.60 16.25 -7.01
N LYS A 183 -13.31 17.03 -6.17
CA LYS A 183 -12.81 17.38 -4.83
C LYS A 183 -12.59 16.14 -3.97
N PHE A 184 -13.54 15.19 -3.98
CA PHE A 184 -13.41 13.93 -3.27
C PHE A 184 -12.21 13.13 -3.74
N LEU A 185 -11.97 13.01 -5.05
CA LEU A 185 -10.80 12.32 -5.60
C LEU A 185 -9.46 12.88 -5.11
N THR A 186 -9.43 14.15 -4.75
CA THR A 186 -8.23 14.84 -4.25
C THR A 186 -8.14 14.82 -2.72
N SER A 187 -9.26 15.11 -2.04
CA SER A 187 -9.31 15.29 -0.58
C SER A 187 -9.53 13.98 0.18
N ASN A 188 -10.19 13.01 -0.45
CA ASN A 188 -10.76 11.79 0.14
C ASN A 188 -11.70 12.06 1.33
N LYS A 189 -12.25 13.29 1.45
CA LYS A 189 -13.14 13.69 2.54
C LYS A 189 -14.56 13.20 2.28
N LYS A 190 -15.16 12.58 3.29
CA LYS A 190 -16.53 12.06 3.24
C LYS A 190 -17.54 13.13 2.87
N GLU A 191 -17.34 14.37 3.31
CA GLU A 191 -18.21 15.51 3.07
C GLU A 191 -18.29 15.86 1.58
N ASP A 192 -17.17 15.75 0.84
CA ASP A 192 -17.14 15.99 -0.61
C ASP A 192 -17.94 14.91 -1.36
N ALA A 193 -17.80 13.63 -0.96
CA ALA A 193 -18.60 12.56 -1.54
C ALA A 193 -20.09 12.73 -1.26
N GLN A 194 -20.46 13.06 -0.02
CA GLN A 194 -21.85 13.32 0.36
C GLN A 194 -22.45 14.50 -0.40
N ARG A 195 -21.65 15.53 -0.67
CA ARG A 195 -22.11 16.66 -1.46
C ARG A 195 -22.36 16.28 -2.93
N ALA A 196 -21.47 15.47 -3.53
CA ALA A 196 -21.70 14.93 -4.86
C ALA A 196 -23.00 14.12 -4.93
N GLU A 197 -23.26 13.25 -3.94
CA GLU A 197 -24.49 12.45 -3.87
C GLU A 197 -25.75 13.32 -3.74
N LYS A 198 -25.69 14.42 -2.98
CA LYS A 198 -26.79 15.37 -2.88
C LYS A 198 -27.12 16.02 -4.23
N GLU A 199 -26.09 16.40 -4.99
CA GLU A 199 -26.27 16.96 -6.32
C GLU A 199 -26.83 15.91 -7.31
N PHE A 200 -26.44 14.63 -7.18
CA PHE A 200 -27.05 13.54 -7.96
C PHE A 200 -28.54 13.37 -7.64
N ALA A 201 -28.92 13.45 -6.37
CA ALA A 201 -30.32 13.35 -5.99
C ALA A 201 -31.15 14.51 -6.58
N SER A 202 -30.65 15.73 -6.52
CA SER A 202 -31.31 16.89 -7.13
C SER A 202 -31.40 16.78 -8.66
N ALA A 203 -30.35 16.28 -9.32
CA ALA A 203 -30.37 16.02 -10.75
C ALA A 203 -31.42 14.97 -11.13
N ALA A 204 -31.57 13.89 -10.36
CA ALA A 204 -32.55 12.84 -10.62
C ALA A 204 -33.99 13.36 -10.57
N LEU A 205 -34.30 14.22 -9.60
CA LEU A 205 -35.64 14.85 -9.51
C LEU A 205 -35.95 15.75 -10.74
N LEU A 206 -34.94 16.48 -11.21
CA LEU A 206 -35.13 17.28 -12.44
C LEU A 206 -35.31 16.44 -13.69
N VAL A 207 -34.63 15.28 -13.78
CA VAL A 207 -34.84 14.33 -14.88
C VAL A 207 -36.28 13.88 -14.93
N GLU A 208 -36.90 13.49 -13.83
CA GLU A 208 -38.31 13.10 -13.74
C GLU A 208 -39.23 14.24 -14.21
N THR A 209 -38.94 15.48 -13.81
CA THR A 209 -39.69 16.67 -14.22
C THR A 209 -39.56 16.88 -15.73
N ILE A 210 -38.34 16.87 -16.27
CA ILE A 210 -38.10 17.05 -17.72
C ILE A 210 -38.79 15.94 -18.52
N GLU A 211 -38.68 14.69 -18.10
CA GLU A 211 -39.28 13.53 -18.81
C GLU A 211 -40.78 13.70 -19.02
N SER A 212 -41.49 14.30 -18.06
CA SER A 212 -42.93 14.58 -18.15
C SER A 212 -43.28 15.73 -19.10
N GLN A 213 -42.32 16.54 -19.54
CA GLN A 213 -42.47 17.73 -20.35
C GLN A 213 -42.07 17.53 -21.83
N LEU A 214 -41.32 16.45 -22.12
CA LEU A 214 -40.76 16.21 -23.46
C LEU A 214 -41.83 15.98 -24.51
N MET A 215 -41.69 16.69 -25.62
CA MET A 215 -42.63 16.56 -26.77
C MET A 215 -41.94 16.10 -28.05
N SER A 216 -40.65 16.35 -28.21
CA SER A 216 -39.93 16.02 -29.45
C SER A 216 -39.09 14.73 -29.30
N ASN A 217 -38.99 13.96 -30.39
CA ASN A 217 -38.16 12.76 -30.42
C ASN A 217 -36.67 13.07 -30.18
N GLU A 218 -36.21 14.24 -30.59
CA GLU A 218 -34.83 14.69 -30.39
C GLU A 218 -34.56 14.97 -28.92
N GLN A 219 -35.46 15.66 -28.20
CA GLN A 219 -35.38 15.89 -26.76
C GLN A 219 -35.38 14.55 -25.99
N ILE A 220 -36.27 13.62 -26.34
CA ILE A 220 -36.36 12.26 -25.75
C ILE A 220 -35.02 11.53 -25.91
N ARG A 221 -34.40 11.59 -27.08
CA ARG A 221 -33.13 10.96 -27.36
C ARG A 221 -31.99 11.55 -26.46
N TYR A 222 -31.90 12.88 -26.39
CA TYR A 222 -30.87 13.53 -25.56
C TYR A 222 -31.05 13.24 -24.08
N LEU A 223 -32.30 13.16 -23.57
CA LEU A 223 -32.56 12.78 -22.20
C LEU A 223 -32.18 11.30 -21.94
N ALA A 224 -32.45 10.40 -22.89
CA ALA A 224 -32.04 9.00 -22.80
C ALA A 224 -30.52 8.86 -22.79
N ASP A 225 -29.78 9.60 -23.62
CA ASP A 225 -28.32 9.64 -23.63
C ASP A 225 -27.78 10.16 -22.29
N PHE A 226 -28.41 11.21 -21.73
CA PHE A 226 -28.11 11.72 -20.41
C PHE A 226 -28.32 10.65 -19.33
N ASN A 227 -29.47 9.99 -19.29
CA ASN A 227 -29.81 9.00 -18.28
C ASN A 227 -28.83 7.82 -18.28
N ASN A 228 -28.43 7.35 -19.45
CA ASN A 228 -27.42 6.29 -19.58
C ASN A 228 -26.05 6.72 -19.01
N ALA A 229 -25.61 7.92 -19.37
CA ALA A 229 -24.35 8.47 -18.89
C ALA A 229 -24.38 8.76 -17.36
N PHE A 230 -25.52 9.30 -16.90
CA PHE A 230 -25.75 9.64 -15.49
C PHE A 230 -25.76 8.40 -14.60
N LYS A 231 -26.44 7.34 -15.01
CA LYS A 231 -26.43 6.05 -14.32
C LYS A 231 -25.01 5.49 -14.20
N THR A 232 -24.28 5.47 -15.33
CA THR A 232 -22.88 4.99 -15.35
C THR A 232 -22.01 5.83 -14.42
N TYR A 233 -22.12 7.15 -14.46
CA TYR A 233 -21.34 8.07 -13.64
C TYR A 233 -21.58 7.83 -12.13
N ARG A 234 -22.84 7.72 -11.72
CA ARG A 234 -23.21 7.47 -10.31
C ARG A 234 -22.70 6.14 -9.78
N VAL A 235 -22.90 5.06 -10.56
CA VAL A 235 -22.41 3.72 -10.18
C VAL A 235 -20.90 3.73 -10.04
N THR A 236 -20.20 4.24 -11.05
CA THR A 236 -18.73 4.30 -11.01
C THR A 236 -18.23 5.19 -9.88
N PHE A 237 -18.89 6.33 -9.59
CA PHE A 237 -18.50 7.17 -8.46
C PHE A 237 -18.63 6.44 -7.11
N SER A 238 -19.72 5.69 -6.92
CA SER A 238 -19.91 4.86 -5.73
C SER A 238 -18.82 3.79 -5.58
N GLU A 239 -18.45 3.13 -6.67
CA GLU A 239 -17.32 2.16 -6.70
C GLU A 239 -16.00 2.83 -6.34
N VAL A 240 -15.72 4.02 -6.86
CA VAL A 240 -14.52 4.82 -6.54
C VAL A 240 -14.50 5.19 -5.05
N VAL A 241 -15.63 5.62 -4.49
CA VAL A 241 -15.76 5.94 -3.06
C VAL A 241 -15.44 4.72 -2.19
N ASN A 242 -15.98 3.56 -2.54
CA ASN A 242 -15.74 2.31 -1.81
C ASN A 242 -14.28 1.86 -1.91
N THR A 243 -13.68 1.92 -3.10
CA THR A 243 -12.27 1.58 -3.33
C THR A 243 -11.32 2.47 -2.51
N ILE A 244 -11.59 3.78 -2.46
CA ILE A 244 -10.81 4.73 -1.65
C ILE A 244 -10.98 4.44 -0.15
N LYS A 245 -12.20 4.12 0.31
CA LYS A 245 -12.47 3.77 1.70
C LYS A 245 -11.73 2.51 2.12
N GLU A 246 -11.77 1.47 1.30
CA GLU A 246 -11.06 0.21 1.54
C GLU A 246 -9.55 0.43 1.64
N ARG A 247 -8.96 1.17 0.68
CA ARG A 247 -7.55 1.56 0.73
C ARG A 247 -7.21 2.30 2.03
N ASN A 248 -8.03 3.26 2.44
CA ASN A 248 -7.78 4.05 3.64
C ASN A 248 -7.82 3.18 4.90
N ASN A 249 -8.71 2.19 4.96
CA ASN A 249 -8.78 1.25 6.08
C ASN A 249 -7.49 0.42 6.21
N ILE A 250 -6.92 -0.06 5.10
CA ILE A 250 -5.65 -0.80 5.11
C ILE A 250 -4.48 0.11 5.55
N VAL A 251 -4.47 1.38 5.12
CA VAL A 251 -3.39 2.32 5.46
C VAL A 251 -3.45 2.78 6.92
N SER A 252 -4.63 2.76 7.55
CA SER A 252 -4.84 3.24 8.93
C SER A 252 -4.76 2.14 10.00
N GLY A 253 -4.84 0.86 9.62
CA GLY A 253 -4.68 -0.32 10.51
C GLY A 253 -3.27 -0.79 10.60
#